data_fdc374cab7d458c9c81f6d1d0594d9dd
#
_entry.id   fdc374cab7d458c9c81f6d1d0594d9dd
#
_cell.length_a   1.000
_cell.length_b   1.000
_cell.length_c   1.000
_cell.angle_alpha   90.00
_cell.angle_beta   90.00
_cell.angle_gamma   90.00
#
_symmetry.space_group_name_H-M   'P 1'
#
loop_
_entity.id
_entity.type
_entity.pdbx_description
1 polymer ?
#
loop_
_entity_poly.entity_id
_entity_poly.type
_entity_poly.pdbx_seq_one_letter_code
_entity_poly.pdbx_strand_id
1 'polypeptide(L)'
;EEDYFYPTNTLVTGQDIIFFWVARMIMAGYEFKGKRPFKDVYFTGMVRDKKRRKMSKQLGNSPDPLDLIAQYGADGVRVGMLMTAPAGNDLLFDEDLCSQGSFFANKVWNAFRLVGMWETGADKMSPSEALAVNWMRNRIGEALVELESSFTKYRLSEALMTTYKLVWDDFCSWYLEMVKPARGEKVSAEALEATKSIFNSLLEVMHPFMPFITEELWQNLADRKEGETINFAPWPTLKVEDTDILKSFDHFAEVVGGVRTVRNENGIAPKEVLTIEIAKGSAHSTEYDVLIKKMANVD
;
A
#
# COMPACT_ATOMS: atom_id res chain seq x y z
N GLU A 1 3.58 -5.23 -35.21
CA GLU A 1 2.79 -5.57 -33.99
C GLU A 1 3.13 -6.95 -33.47
N GLU A 2 3.15 -8.00 -34.35
CA GLU A 2 3.45 -9.37 -33.92
C GLU A 2 4.80 -9.49 -33.20
N ASP A 3 5.87 -8.89 -33.72
CA ASP A 3 7.20 -8.96 -33.11
C ASP A 3 7.30 -8.22 -31.77
N TYR A 4 6.36 -7.32 -31.48
CA TYR A 4 6.27 -6.64 -30.19
C TYR A 4 5.58 -7.53 -29.13
N PHE A 5 4.50 -8.23 -29.50
CA PHE A 5 3.69 -9.02 -28.57
C PHE A 5 4.08 -10.49 -28.46
N TYR A 6 4.87 -11.02 -29.41
CA TYR A 6 5.30 -12.41 -29.42
C TYR A 6 6.84 -12.53 -29.44
N PRO A 7 7.45 -13.22 -28.45
CA PRO A 7 6.83 -13.92 -27.31
C PRO A 7 6.28 -12.96 -26.24
N THR A 8 5.20 -13.35 -25.57
CA THR A 8 4.71 -12.65 -24.38
C THR A 8 5.68 -12.81 -23.22
N ASN A 9 5.67 -11.86 -22.29
CA ASN A 9 6.55 -11.93 -21.11
C ASN A 9 6.08 -13.02 -20.15
N THR A 10 4.82 -12.99 -19.73
CA THR A 10 4.30 -13.90 -18.71
C THR A 10 2.93 -14.43 -19.11
N LEU A 11 2.77 -15.76 -19.09
CA LEU A 11 1.48 -16.43 -19.15
C LEU A 11 1.00 -16.68 -17.72
N VAL A 12 -0.21 -16.21 -17.37
CA VAL A 12 -0.87 -16.51 -16.10
C VAL A 12 -1.98 -17.52 -16.33
N THR A 13 -1.95 -18.66 -15.62
CA THR A 13 -2.89 -19.76 -15.84
C THR A 13 -3.04 -20.63 -14.59
N GLY A 14 -4.08 -21.48 -14.56
CA GLY A 14 -4.24 -22.52 -13.54
C GLY A 14 -3.32 -23.70 -13.78
N GLN A 15 -2.83 -24.30 -12.69
CA GLN A 15 -1.96 -25.47 -12.77
C GLN A 15 -2.67 -26.71 -13.35
N ASP A 16 -3.98 -26.80 -13.22
CA ASP A 16 -4.80 -27.92 -13.70
C ASP A 16 -4.92 -27.99 -15.22
N ILE A 17 -4.55 -26.94 -15.95
CA ILE A 17 -4.60 -26.88 -17.40
C ILE A 17 -3.23 -26.83 -18.09
N ILE A 18 -2.16 -27.23 -17.39
CA ILE A 18 -0.80 -27.28 -17.95
C ILE A 18 -0.77 -28.10 -19.26
N PHE A 19 -1.28 -29.32 -19.25
CA PHE A 19 -1.23 -30.21 -20.43
C PHE A 19 -2.22 -29.78 -21.53
N PHE A 20 -3.38 -29.27 -21.13
CA PHE A 20 -4.43 -28.91 -22.09
C PHE A 20 -4.20 -27.59 -22.79
N TRP A 21 -3.47 -26.65 -22.14
CA TRP A 21 -3.22 -25.32 -22.67
C TRP A 21 -1.75 -24.99 -22.81
N VAL A 22 -0.99 -25.00 -21.72
CA VAL A 22 0.40 -24.50 -21.71
C VAL A 22 1.27 -25.35 -22.66
N ALA A 23 1.24 -26.69 -22.53
CA ALA A 23 2.01 -27.58 -23.38
C ALA A 23 1.63 -27.42 -24.86
N ARG A 24 0.34 -27.30 -25.17
CA ARG A 24 -0.13 -27.10 -26.56
C ARG A 24 0.31 -25.75 -27.11
N MET A 25 0.28 -24.68 -26.35
CA MET A 25 0.81 -23.37 -26.77
C MET A 25 2.32 -23.46 -27.08
N ILE A 26 3.10 -24.17 -26.23
CA ILE A 26 4.53 -24.35 -26.44
C ILE A 26 4.77 -25.14 -27.75
N MET A 27 4.07 -26.25 -27.94
CA MET A 27 4.17 -27.08 -29.18
C MET A 27 3.85 -26.24 -30.42
N ALA A 28 2.72 -25.53 -30.42
CA ALA A 28 2.32 -24.67 -31.52
C ALA A 28 3.31 -23.51 -31.75
N GLY A 29 3.84 -22.93 -30.70
CA GLY A 29 4.84 -21.87 -30.78
C GLY A 29 6.11 -22.32 -31.49
N TYR A 30 6.64 -23.49 -31.16
CA TYR A 30 7.82 -24.03 -31.82
C TYR A 30 7.51 -24.52 -33.25
N GLU A 31 6.34 -25.14 -33.47
CA GLU A 31 5.98 -25.66 -34.80
C GLU A 31 5.74 -24.51 -35.80
N PHE A 32 4.99 -23.49 -35.46
CA PHE A 32 4.57 -22.43 -36.38
C PHE A 32 5.44 -21.18 -36.37
N LYS A 33 6.14 -20.88 -35.27
CA LYS A 33 6.94 -19.67 -35.08
C LYS A 33 8.43 -19.94 -34.84
N GLY A 34 8.83 -21.19 -34.61
CA GLY A 34 10.20 -21.56 -34.31
C GLY A 34 10.77 -21.03 -33.00
N LYS A 35 9.92 -20.47 -32.14
CA LYS A 35 10.33 -19.87 -30.87
C LYS A 35 9.26 -20.05 -29.79
N ARG A 36 9.69 -19.95 -28.51
CA ARG A 36 8.79 -20.06 -27.34
C ARG A 36 7.68 -19.00 -27.41
N PRO A 37 6.43 -19.31 -26.98
CA PRO A 37 5.33 -18.36 -27.00
C PRO A 37 5.34 -17.34 -25.83
N PHE A 38 6.01 -17.66 -24.72
CA PHE A 38 6.14 -16.82 -23.53
C PHE A 38 7.45 -17.09 -22.80
N LYS A 39 7.91 -16.14 -22.00
CA LYS A 39 9.14 -16.25 -21.24
C LYS A 39 8.91 -17.02 -19.94
N ASP A 40 7.91 -16.61 -19.18
CA ASP A 40 7.59 -17.15 -17.87
C ASP A 40 6.14 -17.68 -17.83
N VAL A 41 5.88 -18.64 -16.95
CA VAL A 41 4.53 -19.16 -16.68
C VAL A 41 4.27 -19.04 -15.18
N TYR A 42 3.26 -18.23 -14.85
CA TYR A 42 2.80 -18.09 -13.48
C TYR A 42 1.54 -18.94 -13.26
N PHE A 43 1.63 -19.90 -12.35
CA PHE A 43 0.52 -20.77 -11.99
C PHE A 43 -0.25 -20.22 -10.79
N THR A 44 -1.53 -19.89 -11.01
CA THR A 44 -2.44 -19.53 -9.92
C THR A 44 -2.94 -20.77 -9.19
N GLY A 45 -3.21 -20.63 -7.89
CA GLY A 45 -3.91 -21.66 -7.12
C GLY A 45 -5.39 -21.76 -7.52
N MET A 46 -6.00 -22.88 -7.14
CA MET A 46 -7.45 -23.08 -7.29
C MET A 46 -8.19 -22.39 -6.15
N VAL A 47 -9.30 -21.71 -6.47
CA VAL A 47 -10.15 -21.11 -5.46
C VAL A 47 -10.99 -22.18 -4.77
N ARG A 48 -10.91 -22.23 -3.44
CA ARG A 48 -11.62 -23.17 -2.58
C ARG A 48 -12.46 -22.42 -1.54
N ASP A 49 -13.54 -23.05 -1.13
CA ASP A 49 -14.35 -22.56 -0.02
C ASP A 49 -13.68 -22.79 1.35
N LYS A 50 -14.26 -22.26 2.43
CA LYS A 50 -13.78 -22.43 3.82
C LYS A 50 -13.65 -23.90 4.25
N LYS A 51 -14.33 -24.83 3.55
CA LYS A 51 -14.22 -26.28 3.74
C LYS A 51 -13.19 -26.94 2.82
N ARG A 52 -12.37 -26.14 2.13
CA ARG A 52 -11.33 -26.58 1.19
C ARG A 52 -11.86 -27.31 -0.05
N ARG A 53 -13.16 -27.22 -0.36
CA ARG A 53 -13.75 -27.81 -1.56
C ARG A 53 -13.54 -26.84 -2.74
N LYS A 54 -13.24 -27.36 -3.92
CA LYS A 54 -13.17 -26.57 -5.17
C LYS A 54 -14.51 -25.84 -5.36
N MET A 55 -14.44 -24.55 -5.59
CA MET A 55 -15.65 -23.76 -5.90
C MET A 55 -16.22 -24.15 -7.25
N SER A 56 -17.52 -24.36 -7.32
CA SER A 56 -18.24 -24.60 -8.55
C SER A 56 -19.70 -24.12 -8.47
N LYS A 57 -20.25 -23.71 -9.59
CA LYS A 57 -21.66 -23.33 -9.70
C LYS A 57 -22.60 -24.48 -9.29
N GLN A 58 -22.24 -25.74 -9.63
CA GLN A 58 -23.02 -26.93 -9.31
C GLN A 58 -23.13 -27.19 -7.80
N LEU A 59 -22.08 -26.87 -7.03
CA LEU A 59 -22.09 -27.02 -5.58
C LEU A 59 -22.70 -25.82 -4.84
N GLY A 60 -23.03 -24.73 -5.55
CA GLY A 60 -23.58 -23.52 -4.94
C GLY A 60 -22.64 -22.85 -3.95
N ASN A 61 -21.33 -23.15 -3.99
CA ASN A 61 -20.32 -22.61 -3.09
C ASN A 61 -19.42 -21.56 -3.73
N SER A 62 -19.79 -21.06 -4.91
CA SER A 62 -19.11 -19.99 -5.62
C SER A 62 -20.00 -18.74 -5.60
N PRO A 63 -19.64 -17.69 -4.84
CA PRO A 63 -20.39 -16.44 -4.87
C PRO A 63 -20.31 -15.82 -6.27
N ASP A 64 -21.34 -15.04 -6.62
CA ASP A 64 -21.29 -14.27 -7.87
C ASP A 64 -20.30 -13.10 -7.72
N PRO A 65 -19.29 -12.98 -8.59
CA PRO A 65 -18.35 -11.87 -8.52
C PRO A 65 -19.02 -10.48 -8.63
N LEU A 66 -20.13 -10.37 -9.35
CA LEU A 66 -20.85 -9.10 -9.49
C LEU A 66 -21.53 -8.70 -8.17
N ASP A 67 -22.05 -9.66 -7.41
CA ASP A 67 -22.62 -9.39 -6.09
C ASP A 67 -21.54 -8.95 -5.10
N LEU A 68 -20.36 -9.59 -5.14
CA LEU A 68 -19.21 -9.19 -4.33
C LEU A 68 -18.73 -7.77 -4.69
N ILE A 69 -18.67 -7.45 -5.99
CA ILE A 69 -18.29 -6.10 -6.45
C ILE A 69 -19.33 -5.07 -6.02
N ALA A 70 -20.61 -5.39 -6.10
CA ALA A 70 -21.67 -4.49 -5.64
C ALA A 70 -21.58 -4.21 -4.13
N GLN A 71 -21.17 -5.19 -3.34
CA GLN A 71 -21.07 -5.09 -1.87
C GLN A 71 -19.76 -4.44 -1.39
N TYR A 72 -18.63 -4.84 -1.96
CA TYR A 72 -17.27 -4.48 -1.46
C TYR A 72 -16.51 -3.54 -2.39
N GLY A 73 -17.02 -3.24 -3.57
CA GLY A 73 -16.29 -2.55 -4.64
C GLY A 73 -15.28 -3.46 -5.36
N ALA A 74 -14.96 -3.14 -6.60
CA ALA A 74 -14.02 -3.94 -7.40
C ALA A 74 -12.61 -4.00 -6.75
N ASP A 75 -12.11 -2.90 -6.24
CA ASP A 75 -10.82 -2.85 -5.54
C ASP A 75 -10.82 -3.67 -4.25
N GLY A 76 -11.93 -3.66 -3.49
CA GLY A 76 -12.08 -4.48 -2.29
C GLY A 76 -11.99 -5.97 -2.59
N VAL A 77 -12.68 -6.42 -3.64
CA VAL A 77 -12.65 -7.83 -4.09
C VAL A 77 -11.24 -8.21 -4.57
N ARG A 78 -10.58 -7.35 -5.38
CA ARG A 78 -9.21 -7.59 -5.86
C ARG A 78 -8.22 -7.76 -4.71
N VAL A 79 -8.24 -6.86 -3.74
CA VAL A 79 -7.39 -6.91 -2.56
C VAL A 79 -7.66 -8.17 -1.75
N GLY A 80 -8.93 -8.50 -1.47
CA GLY A 80 -9.31 -9.70 -0.73
C GLY A 80 -8.81 -10.99 -1.41
N MET A 81 -8.93 -11.08 -2.72
CA MET A 81 -8.42 -12.23 -3.48
C MET A 81 -6.90 -12.34 -3.43
N LEU A 82 -6.20 -11.22 -3.60
CA LEU A 82 -4.73 -11.21 -3.63
C LEU A 82 -4.10 -11.44 -2.26
N MET A 83 -4.75 -11.02 -1.17
CA MET A 83 -4.27 -11.29 0.20
C MET A 83 -4.19 -12.78 0.51
N THR A 84 -5.05 -13.60 -0.11
CA THR A 84 -5.12 -15.05 0.12
C THR A 84 -4.43 -15.90 -0.95
N ALA A 85 -3.81 -15.28 -1.95
CA ALA A 85 -3.22 -15.96 -3.10
C ALA A 85 -1.69 -16.18 -2.96
N PRO A 86 -1.22 -17.12 -2.11
CA PRO A 86 0.18 -17.47 -2.09
C PRO A 86 0.54 -18.14 -3.42
N ALA A 87 1.71 -17.80 -3.97
CA ALA A 87 2.19 -18.39 -5.22
C ALA A 87 2.20 -19.93 -5.12
N GLY A 88 1.57 -20.61 -6.08
CA GLY A 88 1.59 -22.05 -6.23
C GLY A 88 0.70 -22.85 -5.26
N ASN A 89 -0.07 -22.21 -4.39
CA ASN A 89 -1.00 -22.87 -3.47
C ASN A 89 -2.46 -22.52 -3.76
N ASP A 90 -3.37 -23.39 -3.29
CA ASP A 90 -4.79 -23.12 -3.38
C ASP A 90 -5.19 -21.90 -2.53
N LEU A 91 -6.11 -21.12 -3.06
CA LEU A 91 -6.65 -19.93 -2.44
C LEU A 91 -7.92 -20.29 -1.66
N LEU A 92 -7.92 -20.07 -0.36
CA LEU A 92 -9.11 -20.18 0.48
C LEU A 92 -9.86 -18.85 0.44
N PHE A 93 -10.98 -18.80 -0.27
CA PHE A 93 -11.78 -17.59 -0.39
C PHE A 93 -12.48 -17.25 0.94
N ASP A 94 -12.32 -16.02 1.37
CA ASP A 94 -12.99 -15.44 2.52
C ASP A 94 -13.51 -14.04 2.20
N GLU A 95 -14.81 -13.85 2.32
CA GLU A 95 -15.47 -12.55 2.10
C GLU A 95 -14.99 -11.46 3.07
N ASP A 96 -14.58 -11.84 4.27
CA ASP A 96 -14.04 -10.90 5.27
C ASP A 96 -12.81 -10.14 4.75
N LEU A 97 -12.03 -10.78 3.88
CA LEU A 97 -10.89 -10.14 3.22
C LEU A 97 -11.30 -9.13 2.15
N CYS A 98 -12.42 -9.36 1.47
CA CYS A 98 -13.00 -8.37 0.56
C CYS A 98 -13.46 -7.13 1.34
N SER A 99 -14.06 -7.35 2.53
CA SER A 99 -14.42 -6.28 3.45
C SER A 99 -13.19 -5.47 3.91
N GLN A 100 -12.09 -6.15 4.27
CA GLN A 100 -10.82 -5.47 4.60
C GLN A 100 -10.28 -4.63 3.44
N GLY A 101 -10.35 -5.14 2.21
CA GLY A 101 -9.99 -4.40 1.01
C GLY A 101 -10.85 -3.14 0.81
N SER A 102 -12.17 -3.24 1.07
CA SER A 102 -13.08 -2.10 1.03
C SER A 102 -12.75 -1.06 2.10
N PHE A 103 -12.43 -1.49 3.34
CA PHE A 103 -11.98 -0.58 4.40
C PHE A 103 -10.66 0.09 4.05
N PHE A 104 -9.76 -0.62 3.38
CA PHE A 104 -8.52 -0.04 2.90
C PHE A 104 -8.78 1.07 1.88
N ALA A 105 -9.63 0.84 0.89
CA ALA A 105 -10.05 1.87 -0.06
C ALA A 105 -10.65 3.09 0.65
N ASN A 106 -11.55 2.89 1.61
CA ASN A 106 -12.14 3.96 2.40
C ASN A 106 -11.10 4.74 3.23
N LYS A 107 -10.09 4.06 3.78
CA LYS A 107 -8.99 4.70 4.51
C LYS A 107 -8.20 5.65 3.61
N VAL A 108 -7.86 5.19 2.41
CA VAL A 108 -7.13 6.00 1.42
C VAL A 108 -7.96 7.21 0.96
N TRP A 109 -9.25 7.00 0.69
CA TRP A 109 -10.18 8.08 0.36
C TRP A 109 -10.25 9.14 1.47
N ASN A 110 -10.35 8.71 2.72
CA ASN A 110 -10.39 9.64 3.85
C ASN A 110 -9.06 10.38 4.04
N ALA A 111 -7.93 9.74 3.78
CA ALA A 111 -6.61 10.39 3.77
C ALA A 111 -6.54 11.47 2.70
N PHE A 112 -7.02 11.19 1.49
CA PHE A 112 -7.11 12.18 0.41
C PHE A 112 -7.96 13.39 0.82
N ARG A 113 -9.16 13.15 1.36
CA ARG A 113 -10.04 14.23 1.84
C ARG A 113 -9.39 15.06 2.94
N LEU A 114 -8.68 14.40 3.88
CA LEU A 114 -7.97 15.08 4.97
C LEU A 114 -6.92 16.05 4.42
N VAL A 115 -6.06 15.59 3.50
CA VAL A 115 -5.03 16.43 2.88
C VAL A 115 -5.65 17.57 2.07
N GLY A 116 -6.75 17.31 1.37
CA GLY A 116 -7.47 18.34 0.59
C GLY A 116 -8.14 19.43 1.43
N MET A 117 -8.33 19.19 2.75
CA MET A 117 -8.89 20.20 3.67
C MET A 117 -7.80 21.06 4.36
N TRP A 118 -6.53 20.77 4.18
CA TRP A 118 -5.48 21.54 4.82
C TRP A 118 -5.33 22.90 4.19
N GLU A 119 -5.31 23.93 5.05
CA GLU A 119 -4.98 25.30 4.66
C GLU A 119 -3.49 25.56 4.85
N THR A 120 -2.91 26.35 3.95
CA THR A 120 -1.50 26.73 4.02
C THR A 120 -1.29 28.02 4.81
N GLY A 121 -0.21 28.06 5.60
CA GLY A 121 0.25 29.21 6.38
C GLY A 121 1.63 29.68 5.90
N ALA A 122 2.70 29.26 6.59
CA ALA A 122 4.07 29.58 6.20
C ALA A 122 4.46 28.94 4.87
N ASP A 123 5.39 29.56 4.15
CA ASP A 123 5.90 29.00 2.89
C ASP A 123 6.80 27.79 3.14
N LYS A 124 7.71 27.89 4.12
CA LYS A 124 8.75 26.90 4.43
C LYS A 124 8.33 25.92 5.52
N MET A 125 8.78 24.68 5.39
CA MET A 125 8.59 23.63 6.38
C MET A 125 9.21 24.03 7.74
N SER A 126 8.49 23.72 8.80
CA SER A 126 9.08 23.62 10.14
C SER A 126 10.05 22.43 10.22
N PRO A 127 10.97 22.40 11.21
CA PRO A 127 11.86 21.26 11.38
C PRO A 127 11.12 19.93 11.55
N SER A 128 10.00 19.89 12.25
CA SER A 128 9.19 18.68 12.45
C SER A 128 8.47 18.22 11.17
N GLU A 129 7.99 19.15 10.33
CA GLU A 129 7.42 18.80 9.02
C GLU A 129 8.50 18.24 8.10
N ALA A 130 9.69 18.90 8.05
CA ALA A 130 10.81 18.43 7.23
C ALA A 130 11.29 17.03 7.66
N LEU A 131 11.37 16.78 8.98
CA LEU A 131 11.71 15.46 9.53
C LEU A 131 10.70 14.38 9.09
N ALA A 132 9.40 14.67 9.20
CA ALA A 132 8.35 13.74 8.79
C ALA A 132 8.39 13.45 7.29
N VAL A 133 8.55 14.48 6.44
CA VAL A 133 8.65 14.34 4.98
C VAL A 133 9.88 13.51 4.60
N ASN A 134 11.04 13.79 5.22
CA ASN A 134 12.27 13.05 4.95
C ASN A 134 12.12 11.58 5.37
N TRP A 135 11.59 11.32 6.55
CA TRP A 135 11.31 9.95 6.99
C TRP A 135 10.41 9.20 6.00
N MET A 136 9.28 9.78 5.59
CA MET A 136 8.34 9.09 4.70
C MET A 136 8.93 8.81 3.33
N ARG A 137 9.76 9.71 2.78
CA ARG A 137 10.46 9.49 1.51
C ARG A 137 11.44 8.31 1.60
N ASN A 138 12.21 8.22 2.67
CA ASN A 138 13.11 7.09 2.91
C ASN A 138 12.34 5.78 3.12
N ARG A 139 11.20 5.83 3.81
CA ARG A 139 10.32 4.68 4.03
C ARG A 139 9.73 4.15 2.72
N ILE A 140 9.30 5.04 1.82
CA ILE A 140 8.89 4.65 0.46
C ILE A 140 10.08 4.01 -0.28
N GLY A 141 11.26 4.61 -0.22
CA GLY A 141 12.45 4.06 -0.87
C GLY A 141 12.78 2.64 -0.41
N GLU A 142 12.68 2.36 0.89
CA GLU A 142 12.85 1.01 1.45
C GLU A 142 11.76 0.05 0.95
N ALA A 143 10.50 0.45 0.98
CA ALA A 143 9.39 -0.35 0.49
C ALA A 143 9.49 -0.67 -1.01
N LEU A 144 9.99 0.26 -1.83
CA LEU A 144 10.19 0.03 -3.27
C LEU A 144 11.19 -1.09 -3.55
N VAL A 145 12.25 -1.24 -2.75
CA VAL A 145 13.22 -2.35 -2.85
C VAL A 145 12.54 -3.69 -2.56
N GLU A 146 11.72 -3.76 -1.52
CA GLU A 146 10.93 -4.95 -1.19
C GLU A 146 9.94 -5.30 -2.30
N LEU A 147 9.24 -4.30 -2.82
CA LEU A 147 8.26 -4.47 -3.89
C LEU A 147 8.91 -5.00 -5.17
N GLU A 148 10.05 -4.44 -5.59
CA GLU A 148 10.78 -4.92 -6.76
C GLU A 148 11.21 -6.39 -6.59
N SER A 149 11.73 -6.76 -5.41
CA SER A 149 12.07 -8.14 -5.08
C SER A 149 10.86 -9.06 -5.15
N SER A 150 9.71 -8.62 -4.62
CA SER A 150 8.47 -9.40 -4.60
C SER A 150 7.89 -9.58 -6.00
N PHE A 151 7.84 -8.52 -6.81
CA PHE A 151 7.38 -8.59 -8.20
C PHE A 151 8.27 -9.47 -9.07
N THR A 152 9.59 -9.34 -8.95
CA THR A 152 10.55 -10.16 -9.67
C THR A 152 10.39 -11.66 -9.37
N LYS A 153 9.96 -12.00 -8.15
CA LYS A 153 9.71 -13.38 -7.70
C LYS A 153 8.24 -13.81 -7.83
N TYR A 154 7.39 -12.99 -8.43
CA TYR A 154 5.94 -13.22 -8.55
C TYR A 154 5.21 -13.42 -7.20
N ARG A 155 5.71 -12.81 -6.11
CA ARG A 155 5.12 -12.87 -4.78
C ARG A 155 4.10 -11.75 -4.57
N LEU A 156 2.99 -11.83 -5.30
CA LEU A 156 2.02 -10.72 -5.38
C LEU A 156 1.34 -10.42 -4.05
N SER A 157 1.05 -11.44 -3.22
CA SER A 157 0.47 -11.23 -1.89
C SER A 157 1.46 -10.54 -0.94
N GLU A 158 2.76 -10.86 -1.01
CA GLU A 158 3.80 -10.16 -0.24
C GLU A 158 3.90 -8.70 -0.68
N ALA A 159 3.93 -8.44 -1.99
CA ALA A 159 3.94 -7.08 -2.54
C ALA A 159 2.71 -6.27 -2.09
N LEU A 160 1.52 -6.88 -2.11
CA LEU A 160 0.31 -6.22 -1.60
C LEU A 160 0.43 -5.91 -0.11
N MET A 161 0.95 -6.82 0.72
CA MET A 161 1.10 -6.59 2.15
C MET A 161 2.11 -5.49 2.48
N THR A 162 3.22 -5.41 1.73
CA THR A 162 4.18 -4.29 1.83
C THR A 162 3.51 -2.97 1.47
N THR A 163 2.74 -2.93 0.36
CA THR A 163 1.95 -1.76 -0.04
C THR A 163 0.90 -1.38 1.02
N TYR A 164 0.20 -2.37 1.56
CA TYR A 164 -0.81 -2.14 2.60
C TYR A 164 -0.20 -1.49 3.86
N LYS A 165 0.91 -2.03 4.37
CA LYS A 165 1.63 -1.47 5.53
C LYS A 165 2.12 -0.06 5.26
N LEU A 166 2.78 0.16 4.11
CA LEU A 166 3.29 1.46 3.71
C LEU A 166 2.19 2.53 3.71
N VAL A 167 0.99 2.19 3.20
CA VAL A 167 -0.10 3.16 3.08
C VAL A 167 -0.92 3.26 4.36
N TRP A 168 -1.33 2.13 4.94
CA TRP A 168 -2.19 2.13 6.13
C TRP A 168 -1.44 2.56 7.39
N ASP A 169 -0.29 1.94 7.65
CA ASP A 169 0.47 2.20 8.88
C ASP A 169 1.38 3.42 8.72
N ASP A 170 2.31 3.39 7.77
CA ASP A 170 3.34 4.42 7.69
C ASP A 170 2.76 5.76 7.23
N PHE A 171 1.99 5.79 6.14
CA PHE A 171 1.42 7.04 5.64
C PHE A 171 0.24 7.52 6.47
N CYS A 172 -0.83 6.72 6.60
CA CYS A 172 -2.06 7.18 7.23
C CYS A 172 -1.98 7.27 8.74
N SER A 173 -1.28 6.34 9.43
CA SER A 173 -1.28 6.29 10.89
C SER A 173 -0.12 7.06 11.52
N TRP A 174 0.99 7.25 10.78
CA TRP A 174 2.15 7.99 11.27
C TRP A 174 2.36 9.30 10.53
N TYR A 175 2.68 9.27 9.24
CA TYR A 175 3.07 10.47 8.49
C TYR A 175 2.00 11.57 8.55
N LEU A 176 0.76 11.25 8.23
CA LEU A 176 -0.31 12.25 8.25
C LEU A 176 -0.54 12.84 9.64
N GLU A 177 -0.42 12.05 10.70
CA GLU A 177 -0.54 12.57 12.07
C GLU A 177 0.66 13.43 12.48
N MET A 178 1.87 13.13 11.97
CA MET A 178 3.05 13.97 12.19
C MET A 178 2.92 15.34 11.52
N VAL A 179 2.45 15.38 10.26
CA VAL A 179 2.35 16.62 9.45
C VAL A 179 1.05 17.38 9.70
N LYS A 180 -0.06 16.68 10.01
CA LYS A 180 -1.37 17.30 10.22
C LYS A 180 -1.29 18.50 11.17
N PRO A 181 -1.77 19.70 10.76
CA PRO A 181 -1.76 20.88 11.64
C PRO A 181 -2.67 20.65 12.85
N ALA A 182 -2.32 21.26 13.99
CA ALA A 182 -3.19 21.31 15.16
C ALA A 182 -4.46 22.12 14.83
N ARG A 183 -5.50 21.96 15.67
CA ARG A 183 -6.78 22.64 15.43
C ARG A 183 -6.61 24.15 15.40
N GLY A 184 -6.92 24.77 14.28
CA GLY A 184 -6.79 26.21 14.04
C GLY A 184 -5.41 26.66 13.55
N GLU A 185 -4.48 25.72 13.39
CA GLU A 185 -3.20 25.95 12.75
C GLU A 185 -3.24 25.56 11.26
N LYS A 186 -2.22 25.98 10.52
CA LYS A 186 -2.06 25.72 9.09
C LYS A 186 -0.76 24.97 8.83
N VAL A 187 -0.76 24.13 7.81
CA VAL A 187 0.44 23.45 7.34
C VAL A 187 1.29 24.42 6.49
N SER A 188 2.60 24.20 6.39
CA SER A 188 3.41 24.97 5.43
C SER A 188 3.06 24.61 3.98
N ALA A 189 3.18 25.57 3.07
CA ALA A 189 2.94 25.32 1.64
C ALA A 189 3.87 24.23 1.10
N GLU A 190 5.13 24.26 1.50
CA GLU A 190 6.15 23.30 1.11
C GLU A 190 5.82 21.87 1.64
N ALA A 191 5.30 21.72 2.86
CA ALA A 191 4.88 20.43 3.42
C ALA A 191 3.62 19.90 2.74
N LEU A 192 2.67 20.75 2.37
CA LEU A 192 1.48 20.33 1.62
C LEU A 192 1.86 19.78 0.24
N GLU A 193 2.73 20.47 -0.49
CA GLU A 193 3.19 20.00 -1.81
C GLU A 193 4.02 18.72 -1.70
N ALA A 194 4.88 18.60 -0.68
CA ALA A 194 5.60 17.36 -0.41
C ALA A 194 4.64 16.20 -0.09
N THR A 195 3.58 16.46 0.70
CA THR A 195 2.55 15.47 1.02
C THR A 195 1.79 15.00 -0.22
N LYS A 196 1.41 15.93 -1.11
CA LYS A 196 0.78 15.59 -2.39
C LYS A 196 1.70 14.73 -3.27
N SER A 197 2.98 15.09 -3.35
CA SER A 197 3.99 14.32 -4.10
C SER A 197 4.17 12.90 -3.53
N ILE A 198 4.25 12.76 -2.21
CA ILE A 198 4.30 11.48 -1.52
C ILE A 198 3.03 10.68 -1.82
N PHE A 199 1.85 11.29 -1.72
CA PHE A 199 0.59 10.61 -1.98
C PHE A 199 0.49 10.15 -3.43
N ASN A 200 0.94 10.96 -4.40
CA ASN A 200 1.03 10.56 -5.79
C ASN A 200 1.86 9.27 -5.97
N SER A 201 3.04 9.21 -5.38
CA SER A 201 3.89 8.01 -5.42
C SER A 201 3.22 6.78 -4.77
N LEU A 202 2.47 6.97 -3.68
CA LEU A 202 1.72 5.89 -3.05
C LEU A 202 0.57 5.39 -3.93
N LEU A 203 -0.15 6.28 -4.63
CA LEU A 203 -1.19 5.90 -5.58
C LEU A 203 -0.62 5.08 -6.74
N GLU A 204 0.55 5.48 -7.26
CA GLU A 204 1.27 4.73 -8.31
C GLU A 204 1.65 3.33 -7.84
N VAL A 205 2.17 3.19 -6.61
CA VAL A 205 2.51 1.88 -6.00
C VAL A 205 1.28 1.00 -5.76
N MET A 206 0.15 1.60 -5.38
CA MET A 206 -1.11 0.89 -5.13
C MET A 206 -1.83 0.46 -6.41
N HIS A 207 -1.62 1.17 -7.50
CA HIS A 207 -2.42 1.04 -8.73
C HIS A 207 -2.51 -0.40 -9.28
N PRO A 208 -1.46 -1.23 -9.29
CA PRO A 208 -1.55 -2.63 -9.73
C PRO A 208 -2.58 -3.45 -8.95
N PHE A 209 -2.84 -3.10 -7.70
CA PHE A 209 -3.75 -3.81 -6.79
C PHE A 209 -5.16 -3.22 -6.78
N MET A 210 -5.26 -1.87 -6.81
CA MET A 210 -6.48 -1.10 -6.61
C MET A 210 -6.66 -0.04 -7.72
N PRO A 211 -6.87 -0.47 -8.98
CA PRO A 211 -6.80 0.43 -10.13
C PRO A 211 -7.90 1.50 -10.17
N PHE A 212 -9.07 1.26 -9.57
CA PHE A 212 -10.20 2.19 -9.69
C PHE A 212 -10.06 3.37 -8.74
N ILE A 213 -9.85 3.13 -7.45
CA ILE A 213 -9.71 4.22 -6.49
C ILE A 213 -8.43 5.02 -6.73
N THR A 214 -7.34 4.37 -7.12
CA THR A 214 -6.08 5.07 -7.36
C THR A 214 -6.16 5.98 -8.58
N GLU A 215 -6.82 5.56 -9.67
CA GLU A 215 -7.08 6.44 -10.82
C GLU A 215 -7.93 7.64 -10.40
N GLU A 216 -9.04 7.42 -9.70
CA GLU A 216 -9.95 8.48 -9.24
C GLU A 216 -9.21 9.52 -8.38
N LEU A 217 -8.42 9.06 -7.41
CA LEU A 217 -7.68 9.96 -6.53
C LEU A 217 -6.52 10.65 -7.27
N TRP A 218 -5.85 9.96 -8.18
CA TRP A 218 -4.74 10.51 -8.96
C TRP A 218 -5.20 11.64 -9.89
N GLN A 219 -6.38 11.50 -10.51
CA GLN A 219 -6.99 12.54 -11.32
C GLN A 219 -7.36 13.77 -10.48
N ASN A 220 -7.78 13.59 -9.24
CA ASN A 220 -8.21 14.68 -8.36
C ASN A 220 -7.08 15.26 -7.49
N LEU A 221 -5.89 14.65 -7.47
CA LEU A 221 -4.75 15.11 -6.66
C LEU A 221 -4.01 16.31 -7.28
N ALA A 222 -4.03 16.41 -8.61
CA ALA A 222 -3.40 17.48 -9.37
C ALA A 222 -4.15 17.71 -10.69
N ASP A 223 -3.96 18.89 -11.30
CA ASP A 223 -4.49 19.15 -12.62
C ASP A 223 -3.86 18.20 -13.66
N ARG A 224 -4.71 17.50 -14.41
CA ARG A 224 -4.33 16.53 -15.45
C ARG A 224 -4.87 16.99 -16.81
N LYS A 225 -4.14 16.64 -17.87
CA LYS A 225 -4.62 16.85 -19.23
C LYS A 225 -5.63 15.78 -19.61
N GLU A 226 -6.52 16.11 -20.53
CA GLU A 226 -7.46 15.12 -21.08
C GLU A 226 -6.70 13.92 -21.66
N GLY A 227 -7.10 12.72 -21.26
CA GLY A 227 -6.47 11.46 -21.66
C GLY A 227 -5.26 11.02 -20.83
N GLU A 228 -4.78 11.83 -19.88
CA GLU A 228 -3.78 11.34 -18.91
C GLU A 228 -4.42 10.35 -17.95
N THR A 229 -3.72 9.27 -17.66
CA THR A 229 -4.11 8.21 -16.72
C THR A 229 -2.91 7.70 -15.95
N ILE A 230 -3.11 7.31 -14.69
CA ILE A 230 -2.08 6.72 -13.84
C ILE A 230 -1.46 5.45 -14.45
N ASN A 231 -2.17 4.77 -15.37
CA ASN A 231 -1.64 3.60 -16.10
C ASN A 231 -0.36 3.90 -16.86
N PHE A 232 -0.12 5.14 -17.26
CA PHE A 232 1.09 5.57 -17.97
C PHE A 232 2.04 6.37 -17.08
N ALA A 233 1.71 6.54 -15.81
CA ALA A 233 2.61 7.19 -14.87
C ALA A 233 3.88 6.33 -14.67
N PRO A 234 5.06 6.95 -14.52
CA PRO A 234 6.29 6.20 -14.24
C PRO A 234 6.22 5.58 -12.85
N TRP A 235 6.83 4.40 -12.71
CA TRP A 235 7.01 3.80 -11.39
C TRP A 235 7.88 4.70 -10.50
N PRO A 236 7.54 4.90 -9.22
CA PRO A 236 8.31 5.76 -8.33
C PRO A 236 9.77 5.32 -8.20
N THR A 237 10.69 6.29 -8.13
CA THR A 237 12.14 6.04 -8.10
C THR A 237 12.82 6.54 -6.83
N LEU A 238 12.05 6.73 -5.74
CA LEU A 238 12.59 7.13 -4.45
C LEU A 238 13.57 6.07 -3.93
N LYS A 239 14.64 6.52 -3.27
CA LYS A 239 15.67 5.67 -2.70
C LYS A 239 15.85 5.99 -1.23
N VAL A 240 16.44 5.05 -0.49
CA VAL A 240 16.88 5.32 0.88
C VAL A 240 18.15 6.17 0.79
N GLU A 241 18.06 7.41 1.26
CA GLU A 241 19.17 8.36 1.34
C GLU A 241 19.72 8.47 2.76
N ASP A 242 18.88 8.19 3.76
CA ASP A 242 19.22 8.28 5.17
C ASP A 242 18.66 7.07 5.94
N THR A 243 19.52 6.12 6.25
CA THR A 243 19.14 4.93 7.05
C THR A 243 18.99 5.25 8.53
N ASP A 244 19.61 6.31 9.03
CA ASP A 244 19.56 6.62 10.46
C ASP A 244 18.23 7.28 10.83
N ILE A 245 17.59 8.00 9.89
CA ILE A 245 16.23 8.52 10.09
C ILE A 245 15.21 7.38 10.28
N LEU A 246 15.38 6.26 9.57
CA LEU A 246 14.48 5.10 9.72
C LEU A 246 14.62 4.49 11.13
N LYS A 247 15.85 4.30 11.62
CA LYS A 247 16.12 3.77 12.97
C LYS A 247 15.64 4.72 14.06
N SER A 248 15.88 6.02 13.88
CA SER A 248 15.43 7.04 14.83
C SER A 248 13.91 7.11 14.92
N PHE A 249 13.23 6.90 13.79
CA PHE A 249 11.78 6.80 13.78
C PHE A 249 11.27 5.55 14.52
N ASP A 250 11.91 4.40 14.37
CA ASP A 250 11.51 3.19 15.10
C ASP A 250 11.51 3.43 16.61
N HIS A 251 12.54 4.09 17.12
CA HIS A 251 12.61 4.46 18.52
C HIS A 251 11.53 5.50 18.92
N PHE A 252 11.28 6.52 18.09
CA PHE A 252 10.18 7.45 18.28
C PHE A 252 8.82 6.71 18.34
N ALA A 253 8.59 5.77 17.45
CA ALA A 253 7.36 4.98 17.44
C ALA A 253 7.21 4.10 18.70
N GLU A 254 8.31 3.54 19.20
CA GLU A 254 8.33 2.82 20.49
C GLU A 254 7.92 3.71 21.67
N VAL A 255 8.47 4.92 21.74
CA VAL A 255 8.13 5.88 22.82
C VAL A 255 6.65 6.25 22.77
N VAL A 256 6.14 6.65 21.60
CA VAL A 256 4.72 7.00 21.42
C VAL A 256 3.81 5.80 21.70
N GLY A 257 4.19 4.62 21.22
CA GLY A 257 3.49 3.35 21.47
C GLY A 257 3.45 2.99 22.95
N GLY A 258 4.58 3.12 23.65
CA GLY A 258 4.69 2.88 25.08
C GLY A 258 3.76 3.78 25.90
N VAL A 259 3.73 5.09 25.60
CA VAL A 259 2.81 6.03 26.25
C VAL A 259 1.35 5.65 26.01
N ARG A 260 0.98 5.26 24.78
CA ARG A 260 -0.38 4.81 24.46
C ARG A 260 -0.77 3.55 25.23
N THR A 261 0.16 2.60 25.36
CA THR A 261 -0.04 1.35 26.15
C THR A 261 -0.30 1.71 27.61
N VAL A 262 0.57 2.51 28.22
CA VAL A 262 0.40 2.95 29.62
C VAL A 262 -0.95 3.64 29.84
N ARG A 263 -1.38 4.50 28.91
CA ARG A 263 -2.71 5.14 28.99
C ARG A 263 -3.85 4.11 28.99
N ASN A 264 -3.79 3.16 28.06
CA ASN A 264 -4.84 2.14 27.92
C ASN A 264 -4.92 1.25 29.17
N GLU A 265 -3.78 0.81 29.69
CA GLU A 265 -3.71 -0.06 30.87
C GLU A 265 -4.20 0.61 32.14
N ASN A 266 -4.01 1.92 32.24
CA ASN A 266 -4.40 2.69 33.42
C ASN A 266 -5.70 3.50 33.24
N GLY A 267 -6.39 3.37 32.12
CA GLY A 267 -7.65 4.08 31.86
C GLY A 267 -7.49 5.61 31.75
N ILE A 268 -6.28 6.10 31.37
CA ILE A 268 -5.98 7.53 31.28
C ILE A 268 -6.52 8.08 29.96
N ALA A 269 -7.32 9.15 30.04
CA ALA A 269 -7.93 9.74 28.85
C ALA A 269 -6.86 10.30 27.87
N PRO A 270 -7.03 10.15 26.54
CA PRO A 270 -6.06 10.65 25.55
C PRO A 270 -5.77 12.16 25.64
N LYS A 271 -6.73 12.94 26.15
CA LYS A 271 -6.60 14.41 26.31
C LYS A 271 -5.86 14.84 27.59
N GLU A 272 -5.60 13.93 28.52
CA GLU A 272 -4.85 14.22 29.74
C GLU A 272 -3.35 14.32 29.38
N VAL A 273 -2.69 15.39 29.83
CA VAL A 273 -1.25 15.59 29.60
C VAL A 273 -0.46 14.76 30.60
N LEU A 274 0.48 13.97 30.15
CA LEU A 274 1.39 13.21 31.01
C LEU A 274 2.79 13.79 30.90
N THR A 275 3.54 13.73 32.00
CA THR A 275 4.98 14.02 31.99
C THR A 275 5.75 12.72 31.79
N ILE A 276 6.69 12.70 30.85
CA ILE A 276 7.56 11.55 30.60
C ILE A 276 9.03 11.95 30.81
N GLU A 277 9.81 11.00 31.28
CA GLU A 277 11.27 11.13 31.37
C GLU A 277 11.92 10.09 30.45
N ILE A 278 12.82 10.57 29.58
CA ILE A 278 13.60 9.69 28.70
C ILE A 278 14.96 9.48 29.35
N ALA A 279 15.33 8.21 29.54
CA ALA A 279 16.58 7.86 30.20
C ALA A 279 17.82 8.37 29.40
N LYS A 280 18.80 8.91 30.10
CA LYS A 280 20.09 9.29 29.49
C LYS A 280 20.76 8.05 28.88
N GLY A 281 21.26 8.20 27.65
CA GLY A 281 21.91 7.09 26.93
C GLY A 281 20.98 6.19 26.14
N SER A 282 19.66 6.50 26.10
CA SER A 282 18.75 5.88 25.14
C SER A 282 19.09 6.29 23.69
N ALA A 283 18.65 5.52 22.71
CA ALA A 283 18.78 5.83 21.28
C ALA A 283 17.86 6.99 20.82
N HIS A 284 17.32 7.77 21.79
CA HIS A 284 16.42 8.86 21.53
C HIS A 284 17.09 10.02 20.78
N SER A 285 16.47 10.49 19.70
CA SER A 285 16.84 11.71 19.02
C SER A 285 15.93 12.86 19.43
N THR A 286 16.52 13.95 19.92
CA THR A 286 15.78 15.16 20.36
C THR A 286 15.03 15.85 19.21
N GLU A 287 15.32 15.53 17.97
CA GLU A 287 14.59 16.04 16.80
C GLU A 287 13.12 15.59 16.79
N TYR A 288 12.81 14.46 17.45
CA TYR A 288 11.45 13.94 17.59
C TYR A 288 10.68 14.48 18.80
N ASP A 289 11.28 15.26 19.70
CA ASP A 289 10.62 15.74 20.93
C ASP A 289 9.29 16.46 20.65
N VAL A 290 9.28 17.35 19.65
CA VAL A 290 8.08 18.07 19.25
C VAL A 290 6.98 17.12 18.78
N LEU A 291 7.35 16.08 18.04
CA LEU A 291 6.42 15.09 17.52
C LEU A 291 5.95 14.12 18.62
N ILE A 292 6.80 13.76 19.58
CA ILE A 292 6.42 12.97 20.75
C ILE A 292 5.37 13.73 21.57
N LYS A 293 5.65 15.00 21.89
CA LYS A 293 4.69 15.86 22.60
C LYS A 293 3.35 15.93 21.89
N LYS A 294 3.37 16.15 20.58
CA LYS A 294 2.16 16.22 19.75
C LYS A 294 1.37 14.90 19.73
N MET A 295 2.05 13.77 19.45
CA MET A 295 1.38 12.50 19.15
C MET A 295 1.04 11.67 20.39
N ALA A 296 1.79 11.85 21.47
CA ALA A 296 1.55 11.17 22.75
C ALA A 296 0.83 12.07 23.77
N ASN A 297 0.65 13.37 23.49
CA ASN A 297 0.10 14.38 24.41
C ASN A 297 0.85 14.39 25.75
N VAL A 298 2.16 14.61 25.69
CA VAL A 298 3.07 14.64 26.85
C VAL A 298 3.90 15.91 26.88
N ASP A 299 4.41 16.22 28.08
CA ASP A 299 5.37 17.32 28.34
C ASP A 299 6.79 16.80 28.46
#